data_6d7e2f55c8e49db7f1ae6895564b0727
#
_entry.id   6d7e2f55c8e49db7f1ae6895564b0727
#
_cell.length_a   1.000
_cell.length_b   1.000
_cell.length_c   1.000
_cell.angle_alpha   90.00
_cell.angle_beta   90.00
_cell.angle_gamma   90.00
#
_symmetry.space_group_name_H-M   'P 1'
#
loop_
_entity.id
_entity.type
_entity.pdbx_description
1 polymer ?
#
loop_
_entity_poly.entity_id
_entity_poly.type
_entity_poly.pdbx_seq_one_letter_code
_entity_poly.pdbx_strand_id
1 'polypeptide(L)'
;MRIALLTYSTKPRGGVVHTLALAEALAGLDGLDVHLWTLGRGGDTAFFRPVDPAVTVHAVPFPDLGDEVGPRILRSIDTLDRAFAAERPAYDVVHAQDCISANAAMRSGPCVRTVHHLDTFTTPELVACHERAVVEPVARVCVSAAVAAEVEAGWGLPATVIANGVDAARFEAGGRDTEGRARWRRRCGRYVLALGGIEPRKGTLDLLEAYALARREVPDLRFVLAGGETLFDYRDYRAAFDRRAAELGVEPEVLGVVAHDALPSLVAEAAALGFVSTQEGFGLAPLEALAAGVPVVARDLPVLREVLGDHVAYAATPDAIAAALLDALAAPPDPARGRAHSHGFTWRRAAAEHLAFYRALG
;
A
#
# COMPACT_ATOMS: atom_id res chain seq x y z
N MET A 1 -15.87 11.09 -20.73
CA MET A 1 -15.35 9.69 -20.65
C MET A 1 -15.81 9.09 -19.35
N ARG A 2 -16.44 7.93 -19.41
CA ARG A 2 -16.93 7.20 -18.22
C ARG A 2 -15.99 6.06 -17.88
N ILE A 3 -15.44 6.10 -16.65
CA ILE A 3 -14.36 5.22 -16.21
C ILE A 3 -14.84 4.37 -15.03
N ALA A 4 -14.63 3.05 -15.09
CA ALA A 4 -14.80 2.15 -13.96
C ALA A 4 -13.42 1.76 -13.42
N LEU A 5 -13.12 2.11 -12.18
CA LEU A 5 -12.01 1.55 -11.40
C LEU A 5 -12.55 0.41 -10.55
N LEU A 6 -11.86 -0.74 -10.53
CA LEU A 6 -12.27 -1.89 -9.75
C LEU A 6 -11.21 -2.30 -8.76
N THR A 7 -11.61 -2.56 -7.51
CA THR A 7 -10.75 -3.14 -6.46
C THR A 7 -11.53 -4.14 -5.61
N TYR A 8 -10.82 -5.01 -4.89
CA TYR A 8 -11.42 -6.15 -4.19
C TYR A 8 -11.86 -5.86 -2.75
N SER A 9 -11.65 -4.65 -2.22
CA SER A 9 -11.88 -4.38 -0.79
C SER A 9 -12.08 -2.89 -0.50
N THR A 10 -12.80 -2.60 0.60
CA THR A 10 -12.95 -1.27 1.18
C THR A 10 -11.94 -0.98 2.32
N LYS A 11 -11.11 -1.95 2.70
CA LYS A 11 -10.18 -1.84 3.85
C LYS A 11 -8.86 -1.18 3.45
N PRO A 12 -8.13 -0.50 4.38
CA PRO A 12 -6.93 0.29 4.08
C PRO A 12 -5.72 -0.60 3.76
N ARG A 13 -5.59 -0.96 2.50
CA ARG A 13 -4.44 -1.66 1.90
C ARG A 13 -3.84 -0.80 0.81
N GLY A 14 -2.55 -0.95 0.53
CA GLY A 14 -1.83 -0.09 -0.42
C GLY A 14 -2.56 0.07 -1.76
N GLY A 15 -3.00 -1.04 -2.39
CA GLY A 15 -3.76 -1.00 -3.64
C GLY A 15 -5.13 -0.31 -3.51
N VAL A 16 -5.83 -0.47 -2.37
CA VAL A 16 -7.12 0.21 -2.12
C VAL A 16 -6.92 1.70 -1.86
N VAL A 17 -5.88 2.07 -1.10
CA VAL A 17 -5.49 3.48 -0.88
C VAL A 17 -5.16 4.15 -2.21
N HIS A 18 -4.37 3.49 -3.06
CA HIS A 18 -4.08 3.94 -4.42
C HIS A 18 -5.36 4.12 -5.25
N THR A 19 -6.22 3.09 -5.30
CA THR A 19 -7.43 3.11 -6.12
C THR A 19 -8.35 4.27 -5.75
N LEU A 20 -8.54 4.49 -4.44
CA LEU A 20 -9.39 5.55 -3.94
C LEU A 20 -8.83 6.93 -4.26
N ALA A 21 -7.53 7.13 -4.04
CA ALA A 21 -6.87 8.41 -4.32
C ALA A 21 -6.80 8.70 -5.83
N LEU A 22 -6.57 7.67 -6.68
CA LEU A 22 -6.63 7.82 -8.13
C LEU A 22 -8.05 8.15 -8.62
N ALA A 23 -9.09 7.48 -8.07
CA ALA A 23 -10.48 7.75 -8.41
C ALA A 23 -10.85 9.20 -8.16
N GLU A 24 -10.53 9.70 -6.97
CA GLU A 24 -10.79 11.10 -6.58
C GLU A 24 -10.01 12.10 -7.45
N ALA A 25 -8.74 11.80 -7.74
CA ALA A 25 -7.93 12.67 -8.59
C ALA A 25 -8.42 12.69 -10.05
N LEU A 26 -8.91 11.55 -10.57
CA LEU A 26 -9.55 11.49 -11.89
C LEU A 26 -10.88 12.24 -11.90
N ALA A 27 -11.73 12.07 -10.88
CA ALA A 27 -13.01 12.78 -10.76
C ALA A 27 -12.84 14.30 -10.66
N GLY A 28 -11.67 14.77 -10.20
CA GLY A 28 -11.28 16.19 -10.22
C GLY A 28 -10.85 16.73 -11.59
N LEU A 29 -10.82 15.90 -12.65
CA LEU A 29 -10.52 16.33 -14.02
C LEU A 29 -11.80 16.53 -14.82
N ASP A 30 -11.84 17.59 -15.62
CA ASP A 30 -13.02 17.94 -16.40
C ASP A 30 -13.43 16.85 -17.42
N GLY A 31 -14.73 16.60 -17.50
CA GLY A 31 -15.33 15.70 -18.50
C GLY A 31 -15.16 14.20 -18.19
N LEU A 32 -14.79 13.85 -16.96
CA LEU A 32 -14.74 12.48 -16.50
C LEU A 32 -15.91 12.15 -15.57
N ASP A 33 -16.49 10.96 -15.76
CA ASP A 33 -17.49 10.34 -14.89
C ASP A 33 -16.85 9.08 -14.30
N VAL A 34 -16.49 9.13 -13.01
CA VAL A 34 -15.65 8.12 -12.36
C VAL A 34 -16.48 7.26 -11.41
N HIS A 35 -16.46 5.96 -11.66
CA HIS A 35 -17.13 4.95 -10.86
C HIS A 35 -16.09 4.04 -10.19
N LEU A 36 -16.31 3.73 -8.93
CA LEU A 36 -15.46 2.84 -8.14
C LEU A 36 -16.26 1.61 -7.70
N TRP A 37 -15.89 0.44 -8.23
CA TRP A 37 -16.47 -0.85 -7.93
C TRP A 37 -15.63 -1.62 -6.93
N THR A 38 -16.25 -2.17 -5.89
CA THR A 38 -15.52 -2.90 -4.85
C THR A 38 -16.39 -3.92 -4.13
N LEU A 39 -15.74 -4.82 -3.37
CA LEU A 39 -16.39 -5.73 -2.44
C LEU A 39 -16.38 -5.15 -1.02
N GLY A 40 -17.54 -5.08 -0.39
CA GLY A 40 -17.71 -4.76 1.03
C GLY A 40 -17.44 -5.98 1.91
N ARG A 41 -16.18 -6.26 2.18
CA ARG A 41 -15.75 -7.46 2.92
C ARG A 41 -16.22 -7.43 4.38
N GLY A 42 -16.69 -8.60 4.85
CA GLY A 42 -17.34 -8.74 6.17
C GLY A 42 -18.72 -8.11 6.21
N GLY A 43 -19.32 -7.80 5.05
CA GLY A 43 -20.62 -7.16 4.91
C GLY A 43 -20.60 -5.63 5.08
N ASP A 44 -19.49 -5.06 5.49
CA ASP A 44 -19.31 -3.61 5.62
C ASP A 44 -18.93 -2.99 4.27
N THR A 45 -19.82 -2.18 3.71
CA THR A 45 -19.65 -1.52 2.41
C THR A 45 -18.99 -0.14 2.51
N ALA A 46 -18.75 0.38 3.72
CA ALA A 46 -18.07 1.64 3.91
C ALA A 46 -16.56 1.50 3.69
N PHE A 47 -15.97 2.50 3.03
CA PHE A 47 -14.52 2.61 2.96
C PHE A 47 -13.94 3.04 4.32
N PHE A 48 -12.66 2.78 4.51
CA PHE A 48 -11.91 3.16 5.72
C PHE A 48 -11.84 4.68 5.96
N ARG A 49 -12.28 5.48 5.00
CA ARG A 49 -12.46 6.94 5.06
C ARG A 49 -13.60 7.38 4.13
N PRO A 50 -14.12 8.60 4.30
CA PRO A 50 -15.04 9.17 3.33
C PRO A 50 -14.43 9.22 1.92
N VAL A 51 -15.27 9.00 0.91
CA VAL A 51 -14.94 9.11 -0.51
C VAL A 51 -15.47 10.44 -1.02
N ASP A 52 -14.72 11.10 -1.90
CA ASP A 52 -15.19 12.33 -2.55
C ASP A 52 -16.51 12.06 -3.26
N PRO A 53 -17.57 12.87 -3.05
CA PRO A 53 -18.89 12.69 -3.66
C PRO A 53 -18.87 12.78 -5.19
N ALA A 54 -17.80 13.29 -5.81
CA ALA A 54 -17.62 13.26 -7.27
C ALA A 54 -17.33 11.84 -7.81
N VAL A 55 -17.00 10.88 -6.93
CA VAL A 55 -16.81 9.47 -7.30
C VAL A 55 -18.07 8.69 -7.00
N THR A 56 -18.66 8.04 -8.01
CA THR A 56 -19.80 7.13 -7.81
C THR A 56 -19.31 5.77 -7.29
N VAL A 57 -19.68 5.43 -6.05
CA VAL A 57 -19.22 4.18 -5.40
C VAL A 57 -20.25 3.07 -5.53
N HIS A 58 -19.82 1.90 -5.98
CA HIS A 58 -20.57 0.65 -6.07
C HIS A 58 -19.92 -0.40 -5.17
N ALA A 59 -20.26 -0.39 -3.88
CA ALA A 59 -19.76 -1.37 -2.92
C ALA A 59 -20.71 -2.57 -2.81
N VAL A 60 -20.29 -3.70 -3.39
CA VAL A 60 -21.07 -4.94 -3.40
C VAL A 60 -20.90 -5.68 -2.07
N PRO A 61 -21.95 -5.98 -1.32
CA PRO A 61 -21.83 -6.71 -0.07
C PRO A 61 -21.18 -8.08 -0.26
N PHE A 62 -20.16 -8.36 0.56
CA PHE A 62 -19.40 -9.61 0.53
C PHE A 62 -19.21 -10.12 1.96
N PRO A 63 -20.20 -10.86 2.52
CA PRO A 63 -20.11 -11.40 3.88
C PRO A 63 -19.01 -12.44 4.01
N ASP A 64 -18.44 -12.54 5.20
CA ASP A 64 -17.53 -13.62 5.53
C ASP A 64 -18.34 -14.89 5.82
N LEU A 65 -18.05 -15.95 5.08
CA LEU A 65 -18.71 -17.26 5.23
C LEU A 65 -17.75 -18.32 5.80
N GLY A 66 -16.58 -17.91 6.27
CA GLY A 66 -15.56 -18.83 6.77
C GLY A 66 -14.85 -19.64 5.67
N ASP A 67 -14.92 -19.19 4.42
CA ASP A 67 -14.28 -19.90 3.30
C ASP A 67 -12.76 -19.95 3.48
N GLU A 68 -12.15 -21.05 3.03
CA GLU A 68 -10.70 -21.10 2.78
C GLU A 68 -10.29 -20.10 1.70
N VAL A 69 -8.98 -19.84 1.58
CA VAL A 69 -8.46 -18.79 0.69
C VAL A 69 -8.88 -19.00 -0.77
N GLY A 70 -8.69 -20.21 -1.32
CA GLY A 70 -9.03 -20.53 -2.72
C GLY A 70 -10.51 -20.30 -3.06
N PRO A 71 -11.45 -20.99 -2.38
CA PRO A 71 -12.89 -20.78 -2.57
C PRO A 71 -13.32 -19.32 -2.38
N ARG A 72 -12.73 -18.61 -1.41
CA ARG A 72 -13.02 -17.19 -1.17
C ARG A 72 -12.58 -16.30 -2.34
N ILE A 73 -11.43 -16.59 -2.98
CA ILE A 73 -10.98 -15.88 -4.18
C ILE A 73 -11.97 -16.06 -5.33
N LEU A 74 -12.35 -17.32 -5.62
CA LEU A 74 -13.32 -17.61 -6.69
C LEU A 74 -14.67 -16.94 -6.44
N ARG A 75 -15.20 -17.03 -5.22
CA ARG A 75 -16.45 -16.37 -4.83
C ARG A 75 -16.34 -14.82 -4.94
N SER A 76 -15.17 -14.26 -4.63
CA SER A 76 -14.93 -12.81 -4.77
C SER A 76 -15.03 -12.38 -6.23
N ILE A 77 -14.39 -13.12 -7.14
CA ILE A 77 -14.45 -12.90 -8.58
C ILE A 77 -15.89 -13.00 -9.08
N ASP A 78 -16.60 -14.08 -8.74
CA ASP A 78 -17.98 -14.31 -9.16
C ASP A 78 -18.95 -13.24 -8.67
N THR A 79 -18.79 -12.79 -7.42
CA THR A 79 -19.67 -11.77 -6.84
C THR A 79 -19.47 -10.41 -7.50
N LEU A 80 -18.21 -10.00 -7.72
CA LEU A 80 -17.90 -8.73 -8.37
C LEU A 80 -18.31 -8.74 -9.84
N ASP A 81 -18.04 -9.84 -10.57
CA ASP A 81 -18.45 -10.02 -11.98
C ASP A 81 -19.97 -9.88 -12.14
N ARG A 82 -20.77 -10.64 -11.39
CA ARG A 82 -22.24 -10.58 -11.49
C ARG A 82 -22.80 -9.16 -11.27
N ALA A 83 -22.23 -8.43 -10.31
CA ALA A 83 -22.68 -7.07 -10.03
C ALA A 83 -22.24 -6.09 -11.12
N PHE A 84 -21.03 -6.27 -11.67
CA PHE A 84 -20.44 -5.36 -12.64
C PHE A 84 -20.94 -5.59 -14.05
N ALA A 85 -21.23 -6.85 -14.45
CA ALA A 85 -21.54 -7.25 -15.83
C ALA A 85 -22.70 -6.46 -16.46
N ALA A 86 -23.75 -6.14 -15.69
CA ALA A 86 -24.90 -5.40 -16.16
C ALA A 86 -24.57 -3.94 -16.52
N GLU A 87 -23.62 -3.35 -15.82
CA GLU A 87 -23.20 -1.95 -15.98
C GLU A 87 -22.01 -1.79 -16.94
N ARG A 88 -21.32 -2.89 -17.27
CA ARG A 88 -20.10 -2.86 -18.10
C ARG A 88 -20.21 -2.10 -19.40
N PRO A 89 -21.32 -2.20 -20.19
CA PRO A 89 -21.45 -1.52 -21.46
C PRO A 89 -21.48 0.01 -21.36
N ALA A 90 -21.73 0.55 -20.17
CA ALA A 90 -21.79 1.98 -19.94
C ALA A 90 -20.42 2.66 -19.79
N TYR A 91 -19.32 1.87 -19.70
CA TYR A 91 -17.98 2.40 -19.45
C TYR A 91 -17.11 2.41 -20.70
N ASP A 92 -16.47 3.55 -20.96
CA ASP A 92 -15.46 3.70 -22.01
C ASP A 92 -14.17 2.98 -21.62
N VAL A 93 -13.80 3.06 -20.31
CA VAL A 93 -12.60 2.45 -19.76
C VAL A 93 -12.96 1.62 -18.52
N VAL A 94 -12.42 0.41 -18.44
CA VAL A 94 -12.47 -0.46 -17.26
C VAL A 94 -11.05 -0.73 -16.82
N HIS A 95 -10.72 -0.37 -15.56
CA HIS A 95 -9.37 -0.47 -15.03
C HIS A 95 -9.36 -1.18 -13.66
N ALA A 96 -8.81 -2.37 -13.63
CA ALA A 96 -8.72 -3.21 -12.45
C ALA A 96 -7.40 -2.98 -11.69
N GLN A 97 -7.48 -2.94 -10.37
CA GLN A 97 -6.36 -2.59 -9.49
C GLN A 97 -5.72 -3.81 -8.79
N ASP A 98 -6.35 -4.97 -8.87
CA ASP A 98 -5.87 -6.22 -8.26
C ASP A 98 -6.27 -7.43 -9.11
N CYS A 99 -5.76 -8.63 -8.79
CA CYS A 99 -6.01 -9.81 -9.61
C CYS A 99 -7.48 -10.25 -9.54
N ILE A 100 -8.16 -10.09 -8.42
CA ILE A 100 -9.57 -10.45 -8.24
C ILE A 100 -10.45 -9.58 -9.13
N SER A 101 -10.27 -8.26 -9.05
CA SER A 101 -11.03 -7.29 -9.83
C SER A 101 -10.74 -7.41 -11.33
N ALA A 102 -9.49 -7.72 -11.73
CA ALA A 102 -9.15 -7.96 -13.13
C ALA A 102 -9.86 -9.21 -13.67
N ASN A 103 -9.81 -10.34 -12.94
CA ASN A 103 -10.51 -11.56 -13.36
C ASN A 103 -12.03 -11.37 -13.42
N ALA A 104 -12.62 -10.58 -12.54
CA ALA A 104 -14.04 -10.23 -12.62
C ALA A 104 -14.34 -9.39 -13.87
N ALA A 105 -13.58 -8.31 -14.08
CA ALA A 105 -13.79 -7.39 -15.19
C ALA A 105 -13.64 -8.05 -16.57
N MET A 106 -12.62 -8.92 -16.74
CA MET A 106 -12.33 -9.61 -18.00
C MET A 106 -13.44 -10.56 -18.47
N ARG A 107 -14.28 -11.05 -17.59
CA ARG A 107 -15.44 -11.87 -17.96
C ARG A 107 -16.51 -11.08 -18.73
N SER A 108 -16.56 -9.77 -18.51
CA SER A 108 -17.53 -8.88 -19.17
C SER A 108 -16.92 -8.08 -20.33
N GLY A 109 -15.62 -8.19 -20.60
CA GLY A 109 -14.94 -7.53 -21.71
C GLY A 109 -13.51 -7.08 -21.37
N PRO A 110 -12.89 -6.31 -22.28
CA PRO A 110 -11.51 -5.87 -22.11
C PRO A 110 -11.34 -4.97 -20.89
N CYS A 111 -10.21 -5.12 -20.18
CA CYS A 111 -9.84 -4.23 -19.09
C CYS A 111 -8.34 -3.90 -19.10
N VAL A 112 -8.01 -2.76 -18.52
CA VAL A 112 -6.64 -2.38 -18.15
C VAL A 112 -6.33 -2.94 -16.75
N ARG A 113 -5.08 -3.23 -16.46
CA ARG A 113 -4.64 -3.70 -15.15
C ARG A 113 -3.49 -2.83 -14.62
N THR A 114 -3.61 -2.32 -13.37
CA THR A 114 -2.45 -1.81 -12.63
C THR A 114 -1.76 -2.94 -11.87
N VAL A 115 -0.49 -3.18 -12.14
CA VAL A 115 0.37 -4.09 -11.37
C VAL A 115 1.08 -3.29 -10.30
N HIS A 116 0.65 -3.47 -9.04
CA HIS A 116 1.25 -2.78 -7.89
C HIS A 116 2.55 -3.44 -7.43
N HIS A 117 2.61 -4.75 -7.48
CA HIS A 117 3.77 -5.61 -7.20
C HIS A 117 3.44 -7.03 -7.66
N LEU A 118 4.44 -7.84 -7.79
CA LEU A 118 4.31 -9.26 -8.09
C LEU A 118 4.55 -10.05 -6.81
N ASP A 119 3.59 -10.89 -6.43
CA ASP A 119 3.71 -11.76 -5.26
C ASP A 119 3.89 -13.22 -5.69
N THR A 120 4.56 -14.00 -4.87
CA THR A 120 4.62 -15.45 -5.01
C THR A 120 3.56 -16.07 -4.13
N PHE A 121 2.66 -16.84 -4.74
CA PHE A 121 1.55 -17.49 -4.06
C PHE A 121 1.70 -19.01 -4.04
N THR A 122 1.17 -19.64 -2.99
CA THR A 122 1.15 -21.10 -2.84
C THR A 122 -0.25 -21.71 -3.06
N THR A 123 -1.31 -20.89 -2.93
CA THR A 123 -2.69 -21.31 -3.18
C THR A 123 -2.95 -21.36 -4.69
N PRO A 124 -3.31 -22.53 -5.28
CA PRO A 124 -3.44 -22.69 -6.74
C PRO A 124 -4.39 -21.67 -7.39
N GLU A 125 -5.55 -21.42 -6.78
CA GLU A 125 -6.54 -20.45 -7.28
C GLU A 125 -5.97 -19.03 -7.32
N LEU A 126 -5.13 -18.68 -6.35
CA LEU A 126 -4.51 -17.36 -6.30
C LEU A 126 -3.37 -17.24 -7.31
N VAL A 127 -2.58 -18.29 -7.51
CA VAL A 127 -1.57 -18.38 -8.58
C VAL A 127 -2.24 -18.14 -9.93
N ALA A 128 -3.30 -18.91 -10.24
CA ALA A 128 -4.03 -18.79 -11.50
C ALA A 128 -4.71 -17.41 -11.65
N CYS A 129 -5.29 -16.89 -10.57
CA CYS A 129 -5.88 -15.54 -10.55
C CYS A 129 -4.85 -14.46 -10.89
N HIS A 130 -3.67 -14.55 -10.30
CA HIS A 130 -2.58 -13.59 -10.50
C HIS A 130 -2.02 -13.66 -11.92
N GLU A 131 -1.70 -14.87 -12.40
CA GLU A 131 -1.18 -15.14 -13.74
C GLU A 131 -2.11 -14.55 -14.82
N ARG A 132 -3.39 -14.89 -14.77
CA ARG A 132 -4.38 -14.36 -15.71
C ARG A 132 -4.48 -12.84 -15.67
N ALA A 133 -4.44 -12.26 -14.48
CA ALA A 133 -4.51 -10.81 -14.29
C ALA A 133 -3.26 -10.05 -14.78
N VAL A 134 -2.15 -10.74 -15.05
CA VAL A 134 -0.97 -10.16 -15.71
C VAL A 134 -1.04 -10.36 -17.21
N VAL A 135 -1.44 -11.55 -17.67
CA VAL A 135 -1.34 -11.95 -19.09
C VAL A 135 -2.51 -11.44 -19.94
N GLU A 136 -3.75 -11.60 -19.46
CA GLU A 136 -4.97 -11.40 -20.28
C GLU A 136 -5.46 -9.94 -20.45
N PRO A 137 -5.17 -8.96 -19.54
CA PRO A 137 -5.59 -7.58 -19.75
C PRO A 137 -5.08 -7.00 -21.07
N VAL A 138 -5.89 -6.12 -21.72
CA VAL A 138 -5.53 -5.48 -23.00
C VAL A 138 -4.34 -4.55 -22.88
N ALA A 139 -4.14 -3.97 -21.70
CA ALA A 139 -2.99 -3.13 -21.39
C ALA A 139 -2.65 -3.17 -19.89
N ARG A 140 -1.40 -2.83 -19.57
CA ARG A 140 -0.86 -2.86 -18.20
C ARG A 140 -0.25 -1.53 -17.84
N VAL A 141 -0.53 -1.10 -16.61
CA VAL A 141 0.14 0.01 -15.94
C VAL A 141 0.96 -0.59 -14.79
N CYS A 142 2.23 -0.22 -14.68
CA CYS A 142 3.07 -0.53 -13.53
C CYS A 142 3.36 0.74 -12.73
N VAL A 143 3.42 0.62 -11.42
CA VAL A 143 3.59 1.78 -10.53
C VAL A 143 5.04 2.26 -10.44
N SER A 144 5.99 1.49 -10.99
CA SER A 144 7.41 1.81 -11.06
C SER A 144 8.07 1.11 -12.26
N ALA A 145 9.24 1.59 -12.68
CA ALA A 145 10.03 0.95 -13.71
C ALA A 145 10.56 -0.43 -13.26
N ALA A 146 10.85 -0.57 -11.97
CA ALA A 146 11.26 -1.86 -11.40
C ALA A 146 10.15 -2.92 -11.57
N VAL A 147 8.89 -2.61 -11.26
CA VAL A 147 7.77 -3.53 -11.47
C VAL A 147 7.54 -3.81 -12.96
N ALA A 148 7.70 -2.81 -13.83
CA ALA A 148 7.57 -3.01 -15.28
C ALA A 148 8.65 -3.98 -15.80
N ALA A 149 9.89 -3.84 -15.32
CA ALA A 149 10.99 -4.74 -15.67
C ALA A 149 10.74 -6.19 -15.15
N GLU A 150 10.14 -6.36 -13.98
CA GLU A 150 9.72 -7.67 -13.46
C GLU A 150 8.63 -8.31 -14.35
N VAL A 151 7.64 -7.53 -14.80
CA VAL A 151 6.58 -8.00 -15.73
C VAL A 151 7.20 -8.40 -17.05
N GLU A 152 8.11 -7.61 -17.61
CA GLU A 152 8.79 -7.91 -18.85
C GLU A 152 9.64 -9.18 -18.72
N ALA A 153 10.42 -9.30 -17.64
CA ALA A 153 11.26 -10.47 -17.38
C ALA A 153 10.45 -11.75 -17.17
N GLY A 154 9.30 -11.67 -16.49
CA GLY A 154 8.45 -12.83 -16.18
C GLY A 154 7.59 -13.31 -17.35
N TRP A 155 7.07 -12.38 -18.17
CA TRP A 155 6.08 -12.69 -19.20
C TRP A 155 6.40 -12.14 -20.60
N GLY A 156 7.44 -11.34 -20.76
CA GLY A 156 7.72 -10.68 -22.03
C GLY A 156 6.67 -9.64 -22.44
N LEU A 157 5.94 -9.10 -21.50
CA LEU A 157 4.79 -8.21 -21.77
C LEU A 157 5.15 -6.75 -21.48
N PRO A 158 4.78 -5.81 -22.37
CA PRO A 158 5.00 -4.40 -22.13
C PRO A 158 4.04 -3.86 -21.08
N ALA A 159 4.51 -2.86 -20.31
CA ALA A 159 3.70 -2.10 -19.39
C ALA A 159 4.05 -0.60 -19.46
N THR A 160 3.03 0.25 -19.27
CA THR A 160 3.25 1.69 -19.12
C THR A 160 3.54 1.99 -17.65
N VAL A 161 4.61 2.74 -17.38
CA VAL A 161 4.95 3.15 -16.01
C VAL A 161 4.21 4.45 -15.69
N ILE A 162 3.38 4.42 -14.65
CA ILE A 162 2.72 5.60 -14.09
C ILE A 162 2.92 5.57 -12.56
N ALA A 163 3.73 6.48 -12.06
CA ALA A 163 4.05 6.54 -10.63
C ALA A 163 2.82 6.92 -9.79
N ASN A 164 2.75 6.38 -8.58
CA ASN A 164 1.72 6.76 -7.62
C ASN A 164 1.89 8.21 -7.16
N GLY A 165 0.79 8.82 -6.74
CA GLY A 165 0.83 10.03 -5.92
C GLY A 165 0.95 9.69 -4.43
N VAL A 166 1.24 10.70 -3.64
CA VAL A 166 1.14 10.69 -2.17
C VAL A 166 0.42 11.96 -1.71
N ASP A 167 -0.37 11.87 -0.64
CA ASP A 167 -0.96 13.05 0.00
C ASP A 167 0.05 13.70 0.97
N ALA A 168 1.11 14.26 0.39
CA ALA A 168 2.20 14.85 1.15
C ALA A 168 1.72 15.98 2.08
N ALA A 169 0.78 16.80 1.62
CA ALA A 169 0.23 17.92 2.41
C ALA A 169 -0.46 17.42 3.68
N ARG A 170 -1.20 16.32 3.61
CA ARG A 170 -1.87 15.70 4.75
C ARG A 170 -0.87 15.20 5.80
N PHE A 171 0.21 14.53 5.37
CA PHE A 171 1.24 14.02 6.28
C PHE A 171 2.11 15.17 6.85
N GLU A 172 2.39 16.19 6.08
CA GLU A 172 3.02 17.40 6.56
C GLU A 172 2.16 18.11 7.62
N ALA A 173 0.84 18.15 7.43
CA ALA A 173 -0.09 18.69 8.42
C ALA A 173 -0.08 17.88 9.73
N GLY A 174 0.14 16.56 9.68
CA GLY A 174 0.35 15.72 10.85
C GLY A 174 1.50 16.19 11.75
N GLY A 175 2.55 16.75 11.16
CA GLY A 175 3.65 17.39 11.90
C GLY A 175 3.23 18.61 12.72
N ARG A 176 2.16 19.29 12.30
CA ARG A 176 1.57 20.47 12.98
C ARG A 176 0.47 20.10 13.99
N ASP A 177 -0.04 18.87 13.97
CA ASP A 177 -1.02 18.36 14.93
C ASP A 177 -0.37 18.08 16.30
N THR A 178 -0.20 19.14 17.08
CA THR A 178 0.46 19.06 18.39
C THR A 178 -0.29 18.18 19.39
N GLU A 179 -1.62 18.16 19.34
CA GLU A 179 -2.45 17.35 20.24
C GLU A 179 -2.40 15.86 19.87
N GLY A 180 -2.56 15.53 18.60
CA GLY A 180 -2.44 14.15 18.10
C GLY A 180 -1.06 13.57 18.38
N ARG A 181 0.00 14.32 18.09
CA ARG A 181 1.39 13.93 18.39
C ARG A 181 1.61 13.71 19.89
N ALA A 182 1.13 14.63 20.74
CA ALA A 182 1.24 14.49 22.20
C ALA A 182 0.50 13.25 22.72
N ARG A 183 -0.65 12.89 22.12
CA ARG A 183 -1.38 11.65 22.43
C ARG A 183 -0.53 10.42 22.11
N TRP A 184 0.10 10.37 20.93
CA TRP A 184 0.97 9.26 20.54
C TRP A 184 2.23 9.19 21.39
N ARG A 185 2.85 10.32 21.72
CA ARG A 185 4.00 10.39 22.64
C ARG A 185 3.66 9.84 24.02
N ARG A 186 2.51 10.16 24.58
CA ARG A 186 2.07 9.61 25.88
C ARG A 186 1.82 8.11 25.79
N ARG A 187 1.28 7.61 24.69
CA ARG A 187 0.96 6.20 24.52
C ARG A 187 2.20 5.36 24.19
N CYS A 188 2.96 5.79 23.21
CA CYS A 188 4.02 4.97 22.60
C CYS A 188 5.44 5.39 23.05
N GLY A 189 5.62 6.55 23.70
CA GLY A 189 6.96 7.07 24.03
C GLY A 189 7.74 7.49 22.80
N ARG A 190 9.06 7.27 22.79
CA ARG A 190 9.93 7.43 21.63
C ARG A 190 9.95 6.12 20.85
N TYR A 191 9.57 6.12 19.57
CA TYR A 191 9.40 4.86 18.85
C TYR A 191 9.90 4.87 17.41
N VAL A 192 10.33 3.67 16.97
CA VAL A 192 10.43 3.30 15.56
C VAL A 192 9.07 2.78 15.12
N LEU A 193 8.58 3.29 14.00
CA LEU A 193 7.28 2.90 13.43
C LEU A 193 7.47 1.93 12.26
N ALA A 194 6.66 0.88 12.21
CA ALA A 194 6.40 0.08 11.02
C ALA A 194 4.96 0.27 10.57
N LEU A 195 4.74 0.56 9.28
CA LEU A 195 3.41 0.68 8.67
C LEU A 195 3.12 -0.56 7.82
N GLY A 196 2.14 -1.33 8.23
CA GLY A 196 1.69 -2.57 7.60
C GLY A 196 1.44 -3.67 8.60
N GLY A 197 0.92 -4.80 8.11
CA GLY A 197 0.70 -6.01 8.92
C GLY A 197 2.00 -6.75 9.25
N ILE A 198 1.91 -7.70 10.19
CA ILE A 198 2.98 -8.64 10.48
C ILE A 198 2.92 -9.76 9.43
N GLU A 199 3.73 -9.63 8.39
CA GLU A 199 3.76 -10.48 7.20
C GLU A 199 5.19 -10.70 6.71
N PRO A 200 5.48 -11.85 6.07
CA PRO A 200 6.82 -12.16 5.56
C PRO A 200 7.37 -11.06 4.65
N ARG A 201 6.55 -10.61 3.70
CA ARG A 201 6.92 -9.58 2.72
C ARG A 201 7.32 -8.24 3.37
N LYS A 202 6.76 -7.90 4.53
CA LYS A 202 7.08 -6.65 5.25
C LYS A 202 8.41 -6.71 6.01
N GLY A 203 9.04 -7.88 6.11
CA GLY A 203 10.32 -8.04 6.78
C GLY A 203 10.26 -7.71 8.27
N THR A 204 9.09 -7.90 8.90
CA THR A 204 8.89 -7.48 10.30
C THR A 204 9.75 -8.24 11.29
N LEU A 205 10.19 -9.47 11.00
CA LEU A 205 11.17 -10.19 11.82
C LEU A 205 12.55 -9.51 11.77
N ASP A 206 13.03 -9.11 10.60
CA ASP A 206 14.31 -8.41 10.45
C ASP A 206 14.28 -7.07 11.21
N LEU A 207 13.15 -6.35 11.14
CA LEU A 207 12.98 -5.10 11.86
C LEU A 207 12.89 -5.30 13.37
N LEU A 208 12.27 -6.40 13.82
CA LEU A 208 12.23 -6.77 15.23
C LEU A 208 13.64 -7.04 15.78
N GLU A 209 14.46 -7.78 15.05
CA GLU A 209 15.86 -8.04 15.42
C GLU A 209 16.69 -6.76 15.43
N ALA A 210 16.55 -5.93 14.40
CA ALA A 210 17.21 -4.63 14.32
C ALA A 210 16.81 -3.71 15.49
N TYR A 211 15.51 -3.68 15.82
CA TYR A 211 15.02 -2.93 16.97
C TYR A 211 15.63 -3.43 18.28
N ALA A 212 15.69 -4.75 18.49
CA ALA A 212 16.28 -5.32 19.69
C ALA A 212 17.75 -4.94 19.86
N LEU A 213 18.50 -4.86 18.75
CA LEU A 213 19.88 -4.35 18.75
C LEU A 213 19.94 -2.86 19.10
N ALA A 214 19.12 -2.03 18.40
CA ALA A 214 19.10 -0.58 18.63
C ALA A 214 18.68 -0.19 20.05
N ARG A 215 17.75 -0.95 20.66
CA ARG A 215 17.30 -0.72 22.04
C ARG A 215 18.39 -0.91 23.08
N ARG A 216 19.45 -1.67 22.81
CA ARG A 216 20.59 -1.80 23.74
C ARG A 216 21.33 -0.48 23.90
N GLU A 217 21.41 0.32 22.83
CA GLU A 217 22.05 1.63 22.82
C GLU A 217 21.08 2.76 23.21
N VAL A 218 19.77 2.57 22.95
CA VAL A 218 18.69 3.54 23.24
C VAL A 218 17.59 2.83 24.03
N PRO A 219 17.75 2.66 25.37
CA PRO A 219 16.86 1.81 26.19
C PRO A 219 15.40 2.26 26.26
N ASP A 220 15.12 3.57 26.04
CA ASP A 220 13.77 4.15 26.00
C ASP A 220 13.08 4.01 24.64
N LEU A 221 13.79 3.51 23.63
CA LEU A 221 13.21 3.28 22.30
C LEU A 221 12.17 2.16 22.35
N ARG A 222 11.04 2.40 21.69
CA ARG A 222 9.97 1.42 21.51
C ARG A 222 9.79 1.03 20.04
N PHE A 223 9.17 -0.10 19.79
CA PHE A 223 8.79 -0.55 18.47
C PHE A 223 7.27 -0.58 18.36
N VAL A 224 6.71 0.16 17.39
CA VAL A 224 5.28 0.31 17.15
C VAL A 224 4.96 -0.19 15.75
N LEU A 225 3.98 -1.09 15.65
CA LEU A 225 3.44 -1.60 14.39
C LEU A 225 2.01 -1.09 14.21
N ALA A 226 1.74 -0.43 13.10
CA ALA A 226 0.43 0.07 12.73
C ALA A 226 -0.02 -0.52 11.40
N GLY A 227 -0.98 -1.44 11.43
CA GLY A 227 -1.53 -2.09 10.26
C GLY A 227 -2.44 -3.25 10.63
N GLY A 228 -3.39 -3.56 9.76
CA GLY A 228 -4.33 -4.66 9.97
C GLY A 228 -3.77 -5.99 9.48
N GLU A 229 -4.47 -7.06 9.83
CA GLU A 229 -4.22 -8.39 9.29
C GLU A 229 -4.49 -8.44 7.79
N THR A 230 -3.74 -9.28 7.08
CA THR A 230 -3.87 -9.44 5.64
C THR A 230 -4.94 -10.47 5.26
N LEU A 231 -5.23 -10.57 3.95
CA LEU A 231 -6.12 -11.61 3.41
C LEU A 231 -5.53 -13.02 3.50
N PHE A 232 -4.21 -13.10 3.63
CA PHE A 232 -3.48 -14.36 3.68
C PHE A 232 -3.36 -14.84 5.11
N ASP A 233 -3.35 -16.15 5.28
CA ASP A 233 -3.15 -16.75 6.59
C ASP A 233 -1.66 -16.75 6.95
N TYR A 234 -1.25 -15.72 7.67
CA TYR A 234 0.10 -15.62 8.22
C TYR A 234 0.17 -15.90 9.73
N ARG A 235 -0.74 -16.73 10.26
CA ARG A 235 -0.75 -17.09 11.69
C ARG A 235 0.56 -17.68 12.15
N ASP A 236 1.18 -18.56 11.34
CA ASP A 236 2.48 -19.15 11.68
C ASP A 236 3.61 -18.10 11.72
N TYR A 237 3.59 -17.15 10.77
CA TYR A 237 4.55 -16.05 10.78
C TYR A 237 4.32 -15.11 11.96
N ARG A 238 3.06 -14.82 12.30
CA ARG A 238 2.72 -14.06 13.49
C ARG A 238 3.19 -14.77 14.77
N ALA A 239 2.96 -16.06 14.89
CA ALA A 239 3.45 -16.87 16.01
C ALA A 239 4.98 -16.89 16.08
N ALA A 240 5.67 -16.94 14.94
CA ALA A 240 7.13 -16.83 14.88
C ALA A 240 7.63 -15.46 15.36
N PHE A 241 6.94 -14.38 14.95
CA PHE A 241 7.23 -13.02 15.39
C PHE A 241 7.08 -12.87 16.92
N ASP A 242 5.97 -13.36 17.49
CA ASP A 242 5.70 -13.28 18.92
C ASP A 242 6.71 -14.10 19.74
N ARG A 243 7.08 -15.32 19.30
CA ARG A 243 8.14 -16.11 19.90
C ARG A 243 9.48 -15.39 19.86
N ARG A 244 9.83 -14.83 18.69
CA ARG A 244 11.11 -14.14 18.53
C ARG A 244 11.19 -12.88 19.40
N ALA A 245 10.12 -12.15 19.56
CA ALA A 245 10.02 -11.00 20.46
C ALA A 245 10.31 -11.43 21.91
N ALA A 246 9.70 -12.53 22.37
CA ALA A 246 9.93 -13.08 23.69
C ALA A 246 11.40 -13.53 23.90
N GLU A 247 12.00 -14.21 22.93
CA GLU A 247 13.42 -14.62 22.96
C GLU A 247 14.37 -13.42 23.07
N LEU A 248 14.05 -12.33 22.38
CA LEU A 248 14.83 -11.09 22.40
C LEU A 248 14.55 -10.21 23.63
N GLY A 249 13.55 -10.56 24.44
CA GLY A 249 13.14 -9.78 25.61
C GLY A 249 12.56 -8.41 25.25
N VAL A 250 11.86 -8.31 24.12
CA VAL A 250 11.23 -7.08 23.65
C VAL A 250 9.73 -7.25 23.49
N GLU A 251 8.99 -6.15 23.69
CA GLU A 251 7.52 -6.09 23.61
C GLU A 251 7.09 -5.02 22.60
N PRO A 252 6.94 -5.37 21.30
CA PRO A 252 6.43 -4.45 20.31
C PRO A 252 4.97 -4.06 20.57
N GLU A 253 4.62 -2.78 20.41
CA GLU A 253 3.22 -2.34 20.49
C GLU A 253 2.53 -2.50 19.15
N VAL A 254 1.57 -3.42 19.06
CA VAL A 254 0.78 -3.66 17.85
C VAL A 254 -0.54 -2.90 17.95
N LEU A 255 -0.66 -1.79 17.18
CA LEU A 255 -1.83 -0.90 17.22
C LEU A 255 -3.03 -1.45 16.42
N GLY A 256 -2.79 -2.39 15.51
CA GLY A 256 -3.80 -2.78 14.52
C GLY A 256 -4.07 -1.65 13.51
N VAL A 257 -5.29 -1.63 12.97
CA VAL A 257 -5.71 -0.57 12.03
C VAL A 257 -5.88 0.75 12.77
N VAL A 258 -5.09 1.74 12.40
CA VAL A 258 -5.18 3.11 12.92
C VAL A 258 -6.19 3.90 12.09
N ALA A 259 -7.02 4.71 12.74
CA ALA A 259 -7.96 5.60 12.07
C ALA A 259 -7.25 6.52 11.07
N HIS A 260 -7.87 6.73 9.91
CA HIS A 260 -7.26 7.46 8.80
C HIS A 260 -6.76 8.84 9.21
N ASP A 261 -7.55 9.59 9.95
CA ASP A 261 -7.24 10.95 10.45
C ASP A 261 -6.18 10.97 11.56
N ALA A 262 -6.01 9.89 12.29
CA ALA A 262 -4.98 9.80 13.32
C ALA A 262 -3.61 9.33 12.78
N LEU A 263 -3.58 8.76 11.57
CA LEU A 263 -2.35 8.22 10.96
C LEU A 263 -1.26 9.28 10.72
N PRO A 264 -1.56 10.50 10.21
CA PRO A 264 -0.51 11.49 9.98
C PRO A 264 0.22 11.93 11.26
N SER A 265 -0.50 12.12 12.36
CA SER A 265 0.13 12.50 13.63
C SER A 265 0.89 11.32 14.28
N LEU A 266 0.46 10.06 14.07
CA LEU A 266 1.23 8.88 14.45
C LEU A 266 2.55 8.83 13.69
N VAL A 267 2.51 9.00 12.36
CA VAL A 267 3.73 9.01 11.54
C VAL A 267 4.64 10.15 11.95
N ALA A 268 4.11 11.37 12.09
CA ALA A 268 4.90 12.56 12.42
C ALA A 268 5.53 12.55 13.83
N GLU A 269 5.02 11.73 14.75
CA GLU A 269 5.59 11.57 16.08
C GLU A 269 6.66 10.46 16.15
N ALA A 270 6.75 9.60 15.13
CA ALA A 270 7.76 8.55 15.09
C ALA A 270 9.18 9.15 15.05
N ALA A 271 10.10 8.53 15.80
CA ALA A 271 11.51 8.90 15.77
C ALA A 271 12.19 8.47 14.46
N ALA A 272 11.71 7.36 13.87
CA ALA A 272 12.08 6.88 12.53
C ALA A 272 10.99 5.95 11.99
N LEU A 273 10.87 5.84 10.68
CA LEU A 273 10.12 4.76 10.00
C LEU A 273 11.09 3.66 9.60
N GLY A 274 10.83 2.42 10.02
CA GLY A 274 11.46 1.21 9.49
C GLY A 274 10.62 0.61 8.36
N PHE A 275 11.11 0.67 7.12
CA PHE A 275 10.42 0.13 5.93
C PHE A 275 11.30 -0.92 5.25
N VAL A 276 11.35 -2.09 5.85
CA VAL A 276 12.30 -3.15 5.48
C VAL A 276 11.64 -4.30 4.72
N SER A 277 10.60 -4.01 3.97
CA SER A 277 9.92 -4.98 3.11
C SER A 277 10.92 -5.69 2.20
N THR A 278 10.74 -7.01 2.03
CA THR A 278 11.57 -7.82 1.14
C THR A 278 11.12 -7.73 -0.31
N GLN A 279 9.90 -7.26 -0.54
CA GLN A 279 9.31 -7.04 -1.86
C GLN A 279 8.33 -5.87 -1.81
N GLU A 280 8.44 -4.96 -2.74
CA GLU A 280 7.60 -3.76 -2.86
C GLU A 280 7.43 -3.36 -4.32
N GLY A 281 6.38 -2.57 -4.59
CA GLY A 281 6.17 -2.03 -5.93
C GLY A 281 6.37 -0.53 -6.02
N PHE A 282 6.30 0.22 -4.89
CA PHE A 282 6.46 1.68 -4.91
C PHE A 282 7.02 2.25 -3.61
N GLY A 283 6.31 2.08 -2.48
CA GLY A 283 6.72 2.66 -1.21
C GLY A 283 5.95 3.92 -0.83
N LEU A 284 4.62 3.84 -0.74
CA LEU A 284 3.79 4.98 -0.27
C LEU A 284 4.16 5.41 1.15
N ALA A 285 4.27 4.45 2.08
CA ALA A 285 4.54 4.75 3.49
C ALA A 285 5.88 5.48 3.73
N PRO A 286 7.00 5.16 3.06
CA PRO A 286 8.21 5.97 3.09
C PRO A 286 8.00 7.43 2.63
N LEU A 287 7.29 7.63 1.52
CA LEU A 287 7.00 8.99 1.02
C LEU A 287 6.10 9.77 1.99
N GLU A 288 5.13 9.11 2.62
CA GLU A 288 4.29 9.67 3.68
C GLU A 288 5.12 10.10 4.90
N ALA A 289 6.08 9.26 5.31
CA ALA A 289 7.00 9.58 6.42
C ALA A 289 7.94 10.75 6.07
N LEU A 290 8.50 10.76 4.86
CA LEU A 290 9.31 11.89 4.39
C LEU A 290 8.51 13.19 4.35
N ALA A 291 7.25 13.15 3.91
CA ALA A 291 6.34 14.30 3.94
C ALA A 291 6.09 14.79 5.37
N ALA A 292 5.93 13.88 6.33
CA ALA A 292 5.83 14.21 7.76
C ALA A 292 7.15 14.76 8.35
N GLY A 293 8.28 14.59 7.64
CA GLY A 293 9.61 15.01 8.09
C GLY A 293 10.28 13.97 8.99
N VAL A 294 9.89 12.72 8.87
CA VAL A 294 10.41 11.60 9.68
C VAL A 294 11.50 10.87 8.89
N PRO A 295 12.66 10.59 9.51
CA PRO A 295 13.72 9.80 8.89
C PRO A 295 13.22 8.38 8.56
N VAL A 296 13.68 7.86 7.43
CA VAL A 296 13.30 6.54 6.94
C VAL A 296 14.52 5.66 6.80
N VAL A 297 14.44 4.44 7.34
CA VAL A 297 15.36 3.35 7.04
C VAL A 297 14.62 2.33 6.17
N ALA A 298 15.07 2.17 4.94
CA ALA A 298 14.43 1.32 3.94
C ALA A 298 15.31 0.11 3.59
N ARG A 299 14.67 -1.00 3.19
CA ARG A 299 15.40 -2.11 2.58
C ARG A 299 16.03 -1.64 1.28
N ASP A 300 17.25 -2.11 1.01
CA ASP A 300 17.95 -1.84 -0.24
C ASP A 300 17.32 -2.66 -1.38
N LEU A 301 16.30 -2.10 -2.03
CA LEU A 301 15.61 -2.68 -3.17
C LEU A 301 15.67 -1.72 -4.36
N PRO A 302 15.77 -2.23 -5.62
CA PRO A 302 15.80 -1.39 -6.82
C PRO A 302 14.61 -0.40 -6.88
N VAL A 303 13.41 -0.87 -6.59
CA VAL A 303 12.20 -0.03 -6.58
C VAL A 303 12.24 1.08 -5.53
N LEU A 304 12.79 0.81 -4.35
CA LEU A 304 12.89 1.83 -3.30
C LEU A 304 13.99 2.85 -3.63
N ARG A 305 15.08 2.42 -4.27
CA ARG A 305 16.08 3.36 -4.81
C ARG A 305 15.53 4.22 -5.94
N GLU A 306 14.70 3.64 -6.84
CA GLU A 306 14.01 4.38 -7.90
C GLU A 306 13.10 5.49 -7.30
N VAL A 307 12.28 5.13 -6.32
CA VAL A 307 11.23 6.03 -5.79
C VAL A 307 11.77 7.00 -4.74
N LEU A 308 12.67 6.55 -3.86
CA LEU A 308 13.10 7.35 -2.69
C LEU A 308 14.45 8.04 -2.90
N GLY A 309 15.22 7.65 -3.92
CA GLY A 309 16.53 8.24 -4.23
C GLY A 309 17.48 8.19 -3.04
N ASP A 310 18.13 9.32 -2.75
CA ASP A 310 19.08 9.52 -1.65
C ASP A 310 18.45 10.15 -0.38
N HIS A 311 17.12 10.11 -0.28
CA HIS A 311 16.39 10.74 0.81
C HIS A 311 16.17 9.83 2.04
N VAL A 312 16.62 8.59 1.97
CA VAL A 312 16.48 7.56 3.01
C VAL A 312 17.79 6.82 3.23
N ALA A 313 17.94 6.21 4.41
CA ALA A 313 19.03 5.26 4.65
C ALA A 313 18.63 3.87 4.14
N TYR A 314 19.53 3.19 3.43
CA TYR A 314 19.31 1.84 2.91
C TYR A 314 20.10 0.80 3.68
N ALA A 315 19.43 -0.30 4.03
CA ALA A 315 20.03 -1.41 4.77
C ALA A 315 19.37 -2.74 4.40
N ALA A 316 20.13 -3.83 4.37
CA ALA A 316 19.66 -5.14 3.92
C ALA A 316 19.58 -6.18 5.05
N THR A 317 20.36 -6.04 6.11
CA THR A 317 20.45 -7.01 7.22
C THR A 317 19.99 -6.39 8.53
N PRO A 318 19.54 -7.17 9.54
CA PRO A 318 19.16 -6.65 10.84
C PRO A 318 20.22 -5.75 11.50
N ASP A 319 21.51 -6.14 11.43
CA ASP A 319 22.61 -5.33 11.98
C ASP A 319 22.74 -3.97 11.25
N ALA A 320 22.69 -3.98 9.92
CA ALA A 320 22.75 -2.76 9.13
C ALA A 320 21.51 -1.87 9.34
N ILE A 321 20.32 -2.46 9.48
CA ILE A 321 19.09 -1.75 9.80
C ILE A 321 19.21 -1.10 11.18
N ALA A 322 19.72 -1.83 12.18
CA ALA A 322 19.94 -1.30 13.52
C ALA A 322 20.91 -0.12 13.51
N ALA A 323 22.04 -0.24 12.81
CA ALA A 323 23.01 0.85 12.66
C ALA A 323 22.38 2.07 12.01
N ALA A 324 21.66 1.90 10.89
CA ALA A 324 20.97 2.99 10.20
C ALA A 324 19.87 3.65 11.07
N LEU A 325 19.15 2.88 11.88
CA LEU A 325 18.21 3.43 12.85
C LEU A 325 18.92 4.28 13.91
N LEU A 326 20.03 3.79 14.48
CA LEU A 326 20.82 4.52 15.47
C LEU A 326 21.37 5.82 14.90
N ASP A 327 21.89 5.79 13.68
CA ASP A 327 22.38 6.99 12.98
C ASP A 327 21.25 8.01 12.77
N ALA A 328 20.09 7.55 12.30
CA ALA A 328 18.91 8.40 12.10
C ALA A 328 18.38 9.01 13.42
N LEU A 329 18.52 8.29 14.54
CA LEU A 329 18.11 8.74 15.87
C LEU A 329 19.10 9.75 16.48
N ALA A 330 20.39 9.59 16.20
CA ALA A 330 21.47 10.44 16.73
C ALA A 330 21.64 11.73 15.91
N ALA A 331 21.53 11.64 14.59
CA ALA A 331 21.71 12.75 13.65
C ALA A 331 20.63 12.68 12.55
N PRO A 332 19.37 13.03 12.85
CA PRO A 332 18.29 12.98 11.87
C PRO A 332 18.60 13.89 10.67
N PRO A 333 18.35 13.40 9.44
CA PRO A 333 18.57 14.20 8.23
C PRO A 333 17.66 15.45 8.20
N ASP A 334 18.07 16.46 7.42
CA ASP A 334 17.21 17.64 7.20
C ASP A 334 15.87 17.22 6.57
N PRO A 335 14.74 17.43 7.25
CA PRO A 335 13.45 17.00 6.76
C PRO A 335 12.98 17.77 5.52
N ALA A 336 13.55 18.93 5.22
CA ALA A 336 13.13 19.77 4.09
C ALA A 336 13.37 19.05 2.75
N ARG A 337 14.49 18.34 2.61
CA ARG A 337 14.79 17.58 1.38
C ARG A 337 13.79 16.45 1.14
N GLY A 338 13.50 15.66 2.16
CA GLY A 338 12.52 14.56 2.08
C GLY A 338 11.11 15.06 1.78
N ARG A 339 10.68 16.16 2.41
CA ARG A 339 9.39 16.81 2.13
C ARG A 339 9.31 17.26 0.67
N ALA A 340 10.30 18.00 0.19
CA ALA A 340 10.33 18.48 -1.19
C ALA A 340 10.26 17.32 -2.20
N HIS A 341 10.96 16.22 -1.93
CA HIS A 341 10.91 15.01 -2.75
C HIS A 341 9.49 14.40 -2.78
N SER A 342 8.85 14.23 -1.61
CA SER A 342 7.50 13.66 -1.52
C SER A 342 6.45 14.51 -2.25
N HIS A 343 6.56 15.84 -2.22
CA HIS A 343 5.69 16.75 -2.96
C HIS A 343 5.82 16.63 -4.48
N GLY A 344 6.88 16.00 -4.99
CA GLY A 344 7.05 15.66 -6.42
C GLY A 344 6.10 14.56 -6.91
N PHE A 345 5.54 13.76 -6.00
CA PHE A 345 4.61 12.67 -6.30
C PHE A 345 3.17 13.10 -5.99
N THR A 346 2.40 13.50 -6.99
CA THR A 346 1.04 13.99 -6.79
C THR A 346 0.00 13.09 -7.47
N TRP A 347 -1.14 12.87 -6.83
CA TRP A 347 -2.26 12.15 -7.44
C TRP A 347 -2.81 12.88 -8.67
N ARG A 348 -2.73 14.21 -8.70
CA ARG A 348 -3.12 15.00 -9.88
C ARG A 348 -2.27 14.66 -11.09
N ARG A 349 -0.95 14.50 -10.92
CA ARG A 349 -0.05 14.07 -12.00
C ARG A 349 -0.35 12.64 -12.41
N ALA A 350 -0.49 11.71 -11.47
CA ALA A 350 -0.86 10.33 -11.75
C ALA A 350 -2.18 10.25 -12.53
N ALA A 351 -3.22 11.01 -12.14
CA ALA A 351 -4.50 11.06 -12.84
C ALA A 351 -4.36 11.60 -14.28
N ALA A 352 -3.56 12.65 -14.48
CA ALA A 352 -3.33 13.21 -15.82
C ALA A 352 -2.60 12.21 -16.75
N GLU A 353 -1.60 11.49 -16.21
CA GLU A 353 -0.88 10.43 -16.94
C GLU A 353 -1.81 9.24 -17.26
N HIS A 354 -2.68 8.82 -16.32
CA HIS A 354 -3.71 7.81 -16.58
C HIS A 354 -4.70 8.25 -17.65
N LEU A 355 -5.17 9.51 -17.61
CA LEU A 355 -6.08 10.03 -18.63
C LEU A 355 -5.44 10.06 -20.02
N ALA A 356 -4.17 10.47 -20.11
CA ALA A 356 -3.41 10.41 -21.36
C ALA A 356 -3.27 8.97 -21.88
N PHE A 357 -2.96 8.03 -20.96
CA PHE A 357 -2.89 6.61 -21.27
C PHE A 357 -4.24 6.05 -21.76
N TYR A 358 -5.35 6.36 -21.09
CA TYR A 358 -6.68 5.90 -21.54
C TYR A 358 -7.06 6.42 -22.91
N ARG A 359 -6.74 7.69 -23.22
CA ARG A 359 -6.99 8.30 -24.55
C ARG A 359 -6.16 7.65 -25.66
N ALA A 360 -5.01 7.09 -25.33
CA ALA A 360 -4.15 6.39 -26.27
C ALA A 360 -4.59 4.94 -26.57
N LEU A 361 -5.47 4.38 -25.74
CA LEU A 361 -6.00 3.01 -25.93
C LEU A 361 -7.20 2.95 -26.88
N GLY A 362 -7.90 4.03 -27.06
CA GLY A 362 -9.13 4.06 -27.88
C GLY A 362 -9.36 5.31 -28.61
#